data_65a520532a4916923c9c5c98c33f92b6
#
_entry.id   65a520532a4916923c9c5c98c33f92b6
#
_cell.length_a   1.000
_cell.length_b   1.000
_cell.length_c   1.000
_cell.angle_alpha   90.00
_cell.angle_beta   90.00
_cell.angle_gamma   90.00
#
_symmetry.space_group_name_H-M   'P 1'
#
loop_
_entity.id
_entity.type
_entity.pdbx_description
1 polymer ?
#
loop_
_entity_poly.entity_id
_entity_poly.type
_entity_poly.pdbx_seq_one_letter_code
_entity_poly.pdbx_strand_id
1 'polypeptide(L)'
;LLIEAFLLDISGGGVGLMATSGLAALLERGSVITDCKMALPDEGLLVANLCVRNKQEVTTRAGAHYVRVGCQFIALPGTRMSMVQRYITRVERERKARLSGL
;
A
#
# COMPACT_ATOMS: atom_id res chain seq x y z
N LEU A 1 -5.05 -10.49 16.67
CA LEU A 1 -3.73 -9.88 16.48
C LEU A 1 -3.83 -8.71 15.53
N LEU A 2 -3.50 -7.50 16.01
CA LEU A 2 -3.46 -6.31 15.19
C LEU A 2 -2.04 -6.10 14.69
N ILE A 3 -1.88 -6.02 13.36
CA ILE A 3 -0.61 -5.77 12.71
C ILE A 3 -0.69 -4.42 12.02
N GLU A 4 0.31 -3.58 12.24
CA GLU A 4 0.39 -2.28 11.58
C GLU A 4 1.62 -2.21 10.68
N ALA A 5 1.44 -1.61 9.50
CA ALA A 5 2.52 -1.35 8.57
C ALA A 5 2.23 -0.02 7.88
N PHE A 6 3.28 0.61 7.33
CA PHE A 6 3.11 1.84 6.59
C PHE A 6 2.79 1.54 5.13
N LEU A 7 1.84 2.29 4.57
CA LEU A 7 1.53 2.23 3.15
C LEU A 7 2.57 3.05 2.40
N LEU A 8 3.36 2.40 1.56
CA LEU A 8 4.38 3.07 0.74
C LEU A 8 3.81 3.60 -0.57
N ASP A 9 3.01 2.77 -1.23
CA ASP A 9 2.44 3.12 -2.52
C ASP A 9 1.15 2.34 -2.75
N ILE A 10 0.34 2.83 -3.67
CA ILE A 10 -0.93 2.22 -4.03
C ILE A 10 -1.15 2.38 -5.53
N SER A 11 -1.71 1.34 -6.14
CA SER A 11 -2.09 1.33 -7.56
C SER A 11 -3.47 0.69 -7.70
N GLY A 12 -3.98 0.62 -8.92
CA GLY A 12 -5.24 -0.08 -9.17
C GLY A 12 -5.18 -1.57 -8.86
N GLY A 13 -4.00 -2.18 -8.89
CA GLY A 13 -3.84 -3.61 -8.63
C GLY A 13 -3.52 -3.98 -7.20
N GLY A 14 -3.01 -3.06 -6.39
CA GLY A 14 -2.61 -3.39 -5.04
C GLY A 14 -1.81 -2.31 -4.34
N VAL A 15 -1.09 -2.71 -3.31
CA VAL A 15 -0.35 -1.80 -2.44
C VAL A 15 1.06 -2.30 -2.17
N GLY A 16 1.97 -1.39 -1.87
CA GLY A 16 3.28 -1.71 -1.30
C GLY A 16 3.29 -1.26 0.16
N LEU A 17 3.68 -2.17 1.05
CA LEU A 17 3.73 -1.92 2.48
C LEU A 17 5.18 -1.90 2.97
N MET A 18 5.47 -1.00 3.91
CA MET A 18 6.73 -0.99 4.62
C MET A 18 6.59 -1.84 5.87
N ALA A 19 7.41 -2.87 6.00
CA ALA A 19 7.39 -3.78 7.14
C ALA A 19 8.79 -3.93 7.74
N THR A 20 8.84 -4.20 9.04
CA THR A 20 10.07 -4.65 9.67
C THR A 20 10.41 -6.07 9.20
N SER A 21 11.65 -6.50 9.39
CA SER A 21 12.05 -7.86 9.05
C SER A 21 11.22 -8.90 9.80
N GLY A 22 10.90 -8.64 11.08
CA GLY A 22 10.07 -9.53 11.88
C GLY A 22 8.66 -9.66 11.36
N LEU A 23 8.03 -8.53 11.00
CA LEU A 23 6.69 -8.55 10.43
C LEU A 23 6.70 -9.21 9.04
N ALA A 24 7.68 -8.89 8.22
CA ALA A 24 7.79 -9.47 6.88
C ALA A 24 7.96 -10.99 6.91
N ALA A 25 8.60 -11.52 7.94
CA ALA A 25 8.76 -12.97 8.12
C ALA A 25 7.41 -13.66 8.35
N LEU A 26 6.44 -12.94 8.94
CA LEU A 26 5.08 -13.45 9.17
C LEU A 26 4.20 -13.36 7.92
N LEU A 27 4.55 -12.50 6.98
CA LEU A 27 3.78 -12.24 5.76
C LEU A 27 4.35 -13.07 4.61
N GLU A 28 4.05 -14.35 4.60
CA GLU A 28 4.55 -15.24 3.58
C GLU A 28 3.90 -14.96 2.22
N ARG A 29 4.68 -15.19 1.17
CA ARG A 29 4.21 -15.07 -0.21
C ARG A 29 3.02 -16.00 -0.44
N GLY A 30 1.95 -15.46 -1.01
CA GLY A 30 0.71 -16.18 -1.23
C GLY A 30 -0.27 -16.10 -0.07
N SER A 31 0.15 -15.60 1.10
CA SER A 31 -0.80 -15.43 2.21
C SER A 31 -1.82 -14.36 1.92
N VAL A 32 -3.00 -14.55 2.48
CA VAL A 32 -4.13 -13.62 2.36
C VAL A 32 -4.29 -12.89 3.68
N ILE A 33 -4.35 -11.57 3.62
CA ILE A 33 -4.62 -10.73 4.77
C ILE A 33 -6.00 -10.12 4.57
N THR A 34 -6.92 -10.43 5.50
CA THR A 34 -8.30 -9.99 5.38
C THR A 34 -8.56 -8.71 6.17
N ASP A 35 -9.53 -7.92 5.69
CA ASP A 35 -10.00 -6.71 6.36
C ASP A 35 -8.89 -5.72 6.70
N CYS A 36 -7.96 -5.53 5.76
CA CYS A 36 -6.92 -4.52 5.91
C CYS A 36 -7.53 -3.13 5.82
N LYS A 37 -7.27 -2.31 6.82
CA LYS A 37 -7.78 -0.94 6.89
C LYS A 37 -6.69 0.05 6.51
N MET A 38 -6.96 0.84 5.51
CA MET A 38 -6.02 1.83 4.99
C MET A 38 -6.67 3.19 4.95
N ALA A 39 -6.08 4.16 5.64
CA ALA A 39 -6.56 5.54 5.58
C ALA A 39 -6.04 6.19 4.30
N LEU A 40 -6.95 6.57 3.42
CA LEU A 40 -6.63 7.32 2.21
C LEU A 40 -7.01 8.78 2.45
N PRO A 41 -6.03 9.69 2.58
CA PRO A 41 -6.32 11.10 2.85
C PRO A 41 -7.35 11.67 1.89
N ASP A 42 -8.34 12.38 2.44
CA ASP A 42 -9.47 13.00 1.75
C ASP A 42 -10.46 12.04 1.08
N GLU A 43 -10.22 10.75 1.12
CA GLU A 43 -11.15 9.74 0.58
C GLU A 43 -11.81 8.90 1.67
N GLY A 44 -11.15 8.75 2.80
CA GLY A 44 -11.67 7.97 3.90
C GLY A 44 -10.94 6.65 4.12
N LEU A 45 -11.62 5.72 4.75
CA LEU A 45 -11.04 4.42 5.10
C LEU A 45 -11.34 3.39 4.02
N LEU A 46 -10.28 2.85 3.43
CA LEU A 46 -10.38 1.73 2.51
C LEU A 46 -10.22 0.43 3.29
N VAL A 47 -11.18 -0.48 3.16
CA VAL A 47 -11.08 -1.83 3.70
C VAL A 47 -10.93 -2.80 2.53
N ALA A 48 -9.88 -3.60 2.54
CA ALA A 48 -9.57 -4.50 1.44
C ALA A 48 -8.94 -5.80 1.92
N ASN A 49 -9.10 -6.84 1.13
CA ASN A 49 -8.36 -8.09 1.30
C ASN A 49 -7.16 -8.05 0.38
N LEU A 50 -6.02 -8.50 0.88
CA LEU A 50 -4.75 -8.46 0.17
C LEU A 50 -4.13 -9.86 0.08
N CYS A 51 -3.47 -10.12 -1.03
CA CYS A 51 -2.64 -11.31 -1.18
C CYS A 51 -1.18 -10.87 -1.33
N VAL A 52 -0.31 -11.40 -0.49
CA VAL A 52 1.14 -11.11 -0.56
C VAL A 52 1.71 -11.74 -1.82
N ARG A 53 2.32 -10.93 -2.69
CA ARG A 53 2.88 -11.38 -3.96
C ARG A 53 4.39 -11.39 -4.00
N ASN A 54 5.02 -10.40 -3.38
CA ASN A 54 6.48 -10.32 -3.35
C ASN A 54 6.97 -9.59 -2.11
N LYS A 55 8.24 -9.80 -1.79
CA LYS A 55 8.93 -9.11 -0.72
C LYS A 55 10.29 -8.68 -1.23
N GLN A 56 10.71 -7.46 -0.90
CA GLN A 56 11.98 -6.91 -1.32
C GLN A 56 12.65 -6.18 -0.16
N GLU A 57 13.87 -6.57 0.17
CA GLU A 57 14.65 -5.86 1.15
C GLU A 57 15.14 -4.53 0.58
N VAL A 58 14.98 -3.46 1.35
CA VAL A 58 15.37 -2.12 0.94
C VAL A 58 16.27 -1.52 2.01
N THR A 59 17.38 -0.94 1.55
CA THR A 59 18.29 -0.17 2.41
C THR A 59 18.27 1.26 1.88
N THR A 60 17.95 2.21 2.76
CA THR A 60 17.96 3.62 2.41
C THR A 60 19.38 4.17 2.40
N ARG A 61 19.59 5.37 1.83
CA ARG A 61 20.88 6.04 1.86
C ARG A 61 21.37 6.33 3.27
N ALA A 62 20.44 6.51 4.20
CA ALA A 62 20.76 6.74 5.62
C ALA A 62 21.10 5.44 6.37
N GLY A 63 21.05 4.28 5.70
CA GLY A 63 21.37 3.00 6.30
C GLY A 63 20.20 2.30 6.99
N ALA A 64 19.00 2.85 6.90
CA ALA A 64 17.81 2.20 7.46
C ALA A 64 17.39 1.01 6.57
N HIS A 65 16.95 -0.06 7.22
CA HIS A 65 16.48 -1.27 6.54
C HIS A 65 14.99 -1.47 6.75
N TYR A 66 14.30 -1.84 5.69
CA TYR A 66 12.93 -2.31 5.79
C TYR A 66 12.65 -3.32 4.66
N VAL A 67 11.53 -4.01 4.76
CA VAL A 67 11.08 -4.90 3.69
C VAL A 67 9.85 -4.30 3.04
N ARG A 68 9.89 -4.14 1.72
CA ARG A 68 8.72 -3.78 0.95
C ARG A 68 7.92 -5.02 0.64
N VAL A 69 6.69 -5.07 1.13
CA VAL A 69 5.79 -6.20 0.88
C VAL A 69 4.77 -5.76 -0.17
N GLY A 70 4.87 -6.32 -1.36
CA GLY A 70 3.94 -6.06 -2.46
C GLY A 70 2.72 -6.95 -2.34
N CYS A 71 1.54 -6.35 -2.30
CA CYS A 71 0.28 -7.06 -2.12
C CYS A 71 -0.69 -6.71 -3.23
N GLN A 72 -1.46 -7.70 -3.67
CA GLN A 72 -2.50 -7.55 -4.67
C GLN A 72 -3.85 -7.47 -4.00
N PHE A 73 -4.72 -6.57 -4.46
CA PHE A 73 -6.11 -6.55 -4.02
C PHE A 73 -6.83 -7.83 -4.45
N ILE A 74 -7.64 -8.39 -3.56
CA ILE A 74 -8.47 -9.55 -3.86
C ILE A 74 -9.92 -9.09 -3.92
N ALA A 75 -10.56 -9.30 -5.07
CA ALA A 75 -11.99 -9.07 -5.28
C ALA A 75 -12.47 -7.73 -4.70
N LEU A 76 -11.73 -6.65 -4.96
CA LEU A 76 -12.08 -5.33 -4.44
C LEU A 76 -13.38 -4.86 -5.10
N PRO A 77 -14.43 -4.55 -4.29
CA PRO A 77 -15.70 -4.06 -4.85
C PRO A 77 -15.52 -2.80 -5.66
N GLY A 78 -16.37 -2.62 -6.68
CA GLY A 78 -16.27 -1.47 -7.59
C GLY A 78 -16.31 -0.12 -6.90
N THR A 79 -17.10 0.04 -5.85
CA THR A 79 -17.18 1.27 -5.06
C THR A 79 -15.86 1.58 -4.37
N ARG A 80 -15.17 0.55 -3.87
CA ARG A 80 -13.86 0.70 -3.24
C ARG A 80 -12.76 0.92 -4.26
N MET A 81 -12.84 0.26 -5.41
CA MET A 81 -11.93 0.52 -6.52
C MET A 81 -12.03 1.97 -6.99
N SER A 82 -13.24 2.51 -7.06
CA SER A 82 -13.45 3.92 -7.40
C SER A 82 -12.78 4.85 -6.38
N MET A 83 -12.83 4.52 -5.10
CA MET A 83 -12.12 5.27 -4.06
C MET A 83 -10.62 5.27 -4.32
N VAL A 84 -10.05 4.13 -4.63
CA VAL A 84 -8.61 3.99 -4.96
C VAL A 84 -8.27 4.86 -6.17
N GLN A 85 -9.06 4.81 -7.22
CA GLN A 85 -8.82 5.59 -8.44
C GLN A 85 -8.91 7.10 -8.19
N ARG A 86 -9.87 7.55 -7.40
CA ARG A 86 -9.98 8.97 -7.02
C ARG A 86 -8.76 9.43 -6.23
N TYR A 87 -8.29 8.61 -5.29
CA TYR A 87 -7.10 8.91 -4.51
C TYR A 87 -5.86 9.02 -5.41
N ILE A 88 -5.65 8.05 -6.29
CA ILE A 88 -4.51 8.04 -7.21
C ILE A 88 -4.55 9.27 -8.12
N THR A 89 -5.70 9.58 -8.67
CA THR A 89 -5.88 10.73 -9.57
C THR A 89 -5.52 12.03 -8.84
N ARG A 90 -5.97 12.21 -7.60
CA ARG A 90 -5.66 13.41 -6.83
C ARG A 90 -4.17 13.53 -6.52
N VAL A 91 -3.54 12.43 -6.08
CA VAL A 91 -2.11 12.42 -5.79
C VAL A 91 -1.30 12.75 -7.03
N GLU A 92 -1.67 12.23 -8.18
CA GLU A 92 -1.00 12.54 -9.44
C GLU A 92 -1.15 14.01 -9.83
N ARG A 93 -2.34 14.59 -9.63
CA ARG A 93 -2.58 16.02 -9.88
C ARG A 93 -1.72 16.89 -8.98
N GLU A 94 -1.66 16.58 -7.70
CA GLU A 94 -0.84 17.33 -6.75
C GLU A 94 0.64 17.26 -7.09
N ARG A 95 1.11 16.07 -7.48
CA ARG A 95 2.49 15.89 -7.93
C ARG A 95 2.77 16.71 -9.19
N LYS A 96 1.86 16.68 -10.15
CA LYS A 96 2.00 17.40 -11.40
C LYS A 96 2.04 18.91 -11.17
N ALA A 97 1.19 19.43 -10.30
CA ALA A 97 1.18 20.85 -9.91
C ALA A 97 2.53 21.26 -9.32
N ARG A 98 3.10 20.46 -8.42
CA ARG A 98 4.41 20.71 -7.83
C ARG A 98 5.53 20.72 -8.88
N LEU A 99 5.51 19.76 -9.80
CA LEU A 99 6.51 19.65 -10.85
C LEU A 99 6.42 20.78 -11.88
N SER A 100 5.27 21.44 -11.99
CA SER A 100 5.10 22.57 -12.88
C SER A 100 5.72 23.88 -12.35
N GLY A 101 6.38 23.83 -11.20
CA GLY A 101 7.09 24.97 -10.64
C GLY A 101 6.21 26.05 -10.04
N LEU A 102 5.05 25.71 -9.66
CA LEU A 102 4.08 26.64 -9.09
C LEU A 102 4.09 26.63 -7.58
#